data_23371f6aa6397ea339ecaee1d3c2bf2b
#
_entry.id   23371f6aa6397ea339ecaee1d3c2bf2b
#
_cell.length_a   1.000
_cell.length_b   1.000
_cell.length_c   1.000
_cell.angle_alpha   90.00
_cell.angle_beta   90.00
_cell.angle_gamma   90.00
#
_symmetry.space_group_name_H-M   'P 1'
#
loop_
_entity.id
_entity.type
_entity.pdbx_description
1 polymer ?
#
loop_
_entity_poly.entity_id
_entity_poly.type
_entity_poly.pdbx_seq_one_letter_code
_entity_poly.pdbx_strand_id
1 'polypeptide(L)' 'MAHEIDVQWMGKMQFNALVNGHTIVMDGPEKVGGEDNGPIPKPFVLTALAGCTGMDIAAILRK' A
#
# COMPACT_ATOMS: atom_id res chain seq x y z
N MET A 1 -19.79 4.55 4.27
CA MET A 1 -18.67 4.08 5.11
C MET A 1 -17.52 5.07 5.04
N ALA A 2 -17.02 5.50 6.17
CA ALA A 2 -15.90 6.44 6.20
C ALA A 2 -14.56 5.70 6.18
N HIS A 3 -13.61 6.25 5.44
CA HIS A 3 -12.26 5.71 5.40
C HIS A 3 -11.30 6.77 5.93
N GLU A 4 -10.34 6.36 6.74
CA GLU A 4 -9.32 7.26 7.25
C GLU A 4 -7.97 6.86 6.69
N ILE A 5 -7.30 7.81 6.06
CA ILE A 5 -5.99 7.61 5.47
C ILE A 5 -5.08 8.75 5.93
N ASP A 6 -3.96 8.39 6.53
CA ASP A 6 -2.97 9.35 6.99
C ASP A 6 -1.62 8.93 6.44
N VAL A 7 -0.98 9.80 5.67
CA VAL A 7 0.30 9.50 5.03
C VAL A 7 1.37 10.40 5.62
N GLN A 8 2.42 9.81 6.14
CA GLN A 8 3.53 10.52 6.76
C GLN A 8 4.83 10.26 6.03
N TRP A 9 5.57 11.32 5.78
CA TRP A 9 6.92 11.23 5.23
C TRP A 9 7.89 10.88 6.37
N MET A 10 8.63 9.80 6.20
CA MET A 10 9.53 9.30 7.24
C MET A 10 10.98 9.69 7.01
N GLY A 11 11.24 10.61 6.09
CA GLY A 11 12.59 10.97 5.68
C GLY A 11 13.01 10.19 4.45
N LYS A 12 14.02 10.69 3.74
CA LYS A 12 14.47 10.08 2.47
C LYS A 12 13.28 9.87 1.53
N MET A 13 13.04 8.64 1.10
CA MET A 13 11.97 8.32 0.16
C MET A 13 10.83 7.55 0.79
N GLN A 14 10.89 7.28 2.08
CA GLN A 14 9.90 6.43 2.73
C GLN A 14 8.68 7.22 3.18
N PHE A 15 7.50 6.67 2.86
CA PHE A 15 6.21 7.17 3.35
C PHE A 15 5.48 6.03 4.04
N ASN A 16 4.99 6.29 5.23
CA ASN A 16 4.13 5.34 5.94
C ASN A 16 2.70 5.83 5.83
N ALA A 17 1.80 4.94 5.41
CA ALA A 17 0.39 5.25 5.32
C ALA A 17 -0.38 4.45 6.35
N LEU A 18 -1.21 5.13 7.14
CA LEU A 18 -2.14 4.48 8.03
C LEU A 18 -3.49 4.44 7.31
N VAL A 19 -3.95 3.26 6.98
CA VAL A 19 -5.16 3.07 6.20
C VAL A 19 -6.12 2.21 7.01
N ASN A 20 -7.17 2.84 7.51
CA ASN A 20 -8.19 2.16 8.33
C ASN A 20 -7.57 1.31 9.44
N GLY A 21 -6.56 1.85 10.13
CA GLY A 21 -5.90 1.16 11.25
C GLY A 21 -4.74 0.25 10.86
N HIS A 22 -4.43 0.13 9.57
CA HIS A 22 -3.32 -0.71 9.10
C HIS A 22 -2.19 0.16 8.58
N THR A 23 -0.95 -0.18 8.94
CA THR A 23 0.22 0.55 8.48
C THR A 23 0.75 -0.07 7.19
N ILE A 24 0.92 0.77 6.18
CA ILE A 24 1.49 0.38 4.89
C ILE A 24 2.74 1.21 4.68
N VAL A 25 3.87 0.55 4.43
CA VAL A 25 5.14 1.24 4.19
C VAL A 25 5.43 1.25 2.70
N MET A 26 5.67 2.45 2.15
CA MET A 26 6.09 2.62 0.76
C MET A 26 7.47 3.24 0.76
N ASP A 27 8.34 2.77 -0.12
CA ASP A 27 9.70 3.27 -0.19
C ASP A 27 10.23 3.12 -1.60
N GLY A 28 11.39 3.69 -1.87
CA GLY A 28 12.07 3.52 -3.13
C GLY A 28 13.28 2.62 -2.97
N PRO A 29 13.82 2.12 -4.09
CA PRO A 29 15.07 1.35 -4.04
C PRO A 29 16.24 2.26 -3.70
N GLU A 30 17.35 1.66 -3.32
CA GLU A 30 18.54 2.40 -2.90
C GLU A 30 19.07 3.34 -3.97
N LYS A 31 18.96 2.97 -5.24
CA LYS A 31 19.50 3.79 -6.32
C LYS A 31 18.75 5.11 -6.51
N VAL A 32 17.56 5.27 -5.96
CA VAL A 32 16.85 6.55 -5.98
C VAL A 32 16.81 7.24 -4.62
N GLY A 33 17.59 6.74 -3.67
CA GLY A 33 17.70 7.35 -2.35
C GLY A 33 16.86 6.69 -1.27
N GLY A 34 16.17 5.61 -1.59
CA GLY A 34 15.40 4.85 -0.61
C GLY A 34 16.22 3.78 0.08
N GLU A 35 15.58 3.05 0.96
CA GLU A 35 16.20 1.95 1.69
C GLU A 35 15.51 0.61 1.43
N ASP A 36 14.60 0.60 0.46
CA ASP A 36 13.87 -0.61 0.05
C ASP A 36 13.11 -1.25 1.22
N ASN A 37 12.54 -0.42 2.08
CA ASN A 37 11.78 -0.88 3.25
C ASN A 37 10.34 -1.24 2.92
N GLY A 38 9.90 -0.99 1.71
CA GLY A 38 8.55 -1.30 1.26
C GLY A 38 8.43 -1.16 -0.24
N PRO A 39 7.26 -1.49 -0.81
CA PRO A 39 7.08 -1.42 -2.26
C PRO A 39 7.09 0.01 -2.77
N ILE A 40 7.49 0.17 -4.03
CA ILE A 40 7.33 1.43 -4.74
C ILE A 40 5.82 1.64 -4.96
N PRO A 41 5.31 2.89 -4.81
CA PRO A 41 3.85 3.11 -4.88
C PRO A 41 3.19 2.71 -6.19
N LYS A 42 3.83 2.92 -7.34
CA LYS A 42 3.19 2.63 -8.64
C LYS A 42 2.79 1.16 -8.79
N PRO A 43 3.70 0.19 -8.62
CA PRO A 43 3.27 -1.21 -8.67
C PRO A 43 2.28 -1.57 -7.57
N PHE A 44 2.34 -0.88 -6.45
CA PHE A 44 1.42 -1.12 -5.35
C PHE A 44 -0.02 -0.78 -5.71
N VAL A 45 -0.24 0.22 -6.57
CA VAL A 45 -1.58 0.54 -7.06
C VAL A 45 -2.19 -0.68 -7.79
N LEU A 46 -1.39 -1.35 -8.63
CA LEU A 46 -1.84 -2.55 -9.32
C LEU A 46 -2.10 -3.70 -8.34
N THR A 47 -1.26 -3.83 -7.32
CA THR A 47 -1.44 -4.84 -6.28
C THR A 47 -2.74 -4.62 -5.52
N ALA A 48 -3.04 -3.38 -5.19
CA ALA A 48 -4.28 -3.03 -4.49
C ALA A 48 -5.50 -3.35 -5.34
N LEU A 49 -5.44 -3.04 -6.64
CA LEU A 49 -6.52 -3.34 -7.56
C LEU A 49 -6.75 -4.85 -7.68
N ALA A 50 -5.65 -5.61 -7.79
CA ALA A 50 -5.75 -7.07 -7.83
C ALA A 50 -6.36 -7.62 -6.54
N GLY A 51 -6.03 -7.02 -5.40
CA GLY A 51 -6.62 -7.38 -4.12
C GLY A 51 -8.13 -7.18 -4.08
N CYS A 52 -8.60 -6.03 -4.59
CA CYS A 52 -10.04 -5.75 -4.66
C CYS A 52 -10.75 -6.80 -5.51
N THR A 53 -10.22 -7.09 -6.68
CA THR A 53 -10.80 -8.08 -7.59
C THR A 53 -10.80 -9.48 -6.95
N GLY A 54 -9.68 -9.83 -6.32
CA GLY A 54 -9.54 -11.13 -5.66
C GLY A 54 -10.53 -11.30 -4.52
N MET A 55 -10.72 -10.26 -3.71
CA MET A 55 -11.67 -10.31 -2.61
C MET A 55 -13.10 -10.45 -3.10
N ASP A 56 -13.46 -9.78 -4.19
CA ASP A 56 -14.79 -9.90 -4.78
C ASP A 56 -15.05 -11.32 -5.28
N ILE A 57 -14.07 -11.91 -5.95
CA ILE A 57 -14.17 -13.30 -6.43
C ILE A 57 -14.28 -14.26 -5.25
N ALA A 58 -13.46 -14.09 -4.24
CA ALA A 58 -13.48 -14.94 -3.05
C ALA A 58 -14.83 -14.86 -2.35
N ALA A 59 -15.41 -13.68 -2.26
CA ALA A 59 -16.74 -13.50 -1.65
C ALA A 59 -17.82 -14.25 -2.42
N ILE A 60 -17.75 -14.23 -3.76
CA ILE A 60 -18.68 -14.95 -4.61
C ILE A 60 -18.53 -16.46 -4.42
N LEU A 61 -17.31 -16.96 -4.41
CA LEU A 61 -17.05 -18.38 -4.32
C LEU A 61 -17.41 -18.98 -2.94
N ARG A 62 -17.48 -18.14 -1.92
CA ARG A 62 -17.82 -18.60 -0.57
C ARG A 62 -19.30 -18.92 -0.39
N LYS A 63 -20.15 -18.46 -1.28
CA LYS A 63 -21.62 -18.64 -1.17
C LYS A 63 -22.08 -20.04 -1.58
#